data_1cba1f0c4eb2a4794cf83385557d2283
#
_entry.id   1cba1f0c4eb2a4794cf83385557d2283
#
_cell.length_a   1.000
_cell.length_b   1.000
_cell.length_c   1.000
_cell.angle_alpha   90.00
_cell.angle_beta   90.00
_cell.angle_gamma   90.00
#
_symmetry.space_group_name_H-M   'P 1'
#
loop_
_entity.id
_entity.type
_entity.pdbx_description
1 polymer ?
#
loop_
_entity_poly.entity_id
_entity_poly.type
_entity_poly.pdbx_seq_one_letter_code
_entity_poly.pdbx_strand_id
1 'polypeptide(L)'
;MNMPVSTPEELRACIAADAQTSPSTYLADDSFAAWCYDHLSLSEARSAFERDADPDECEQWELTALEWKAQVEMAIIALTAAARMQ
;
A
#
# COMPACT_ATOMS: atom_id res chain seq x y z
N MET A 1 1.78 -1.97 20.49
CA MET A 1 0.65 -1.52 19.66
C MET A 1 1.17 -0.94 18.36
N ASN A 2 0.69 -1.46 17.26
CA ASN A 2 1.13 -0.98 15.95
C ASN A 2 0.26 0.17 15.49
N MET A 3 0.89 1.29 15.18
CA MET A 3 0.17 2.39 14.56
C MET A 3 0.16 2.17 13.05
N PRO A 4 -0.95 2.53 12.38
CA PRO A 4 -0.96 2.44 10.93
C PRO A 4 0.13 3.32 10.34
N VAL A 5 0.81 2.81 9.32
CA VAL A 5 1.78 3.62 8.60
C VAL A 5 1.05 4.54 7.65
N SER A 6 1.56 5.75 7.47
CA SER A 6 0.94 6.75 6.63
C SER A 6 1.77 7.11 5.41
N THR A 7 3.03 6.67 5.36
CA THR A 7 3.91 6.94 4.23
C THR A 7 4.66 5.68 3.80
N PRO A 8 5.07 5.60 2.51
CA PRO A 8 5.90 4.48 2.05
C PRO A 8 7.22 4.36 2.81
N GLU A 9 7.80 5.48 3.24
CA GLU A 9 9.04 5.47 4.00
C GLU A 9 8.87 4.81 5.36
N GLU A 10 7.76 5.12 6.04
CA GLU A 10 7.43 4.49 7.31
C GLU A 10 7.24 2.99 7.15
N LEU A 11 6.56 2.57 6.08
CA LEU A 11 6.34 1.16 5.80
C LEU A 11 7.67 0.44 5.55
N ARG A 12 8.57 1.04 4.78
CA ARG A 12 9.90 0.46 4.53
C ARG A 12 10.67 0.26 5.83
N ALA A 13 10.64 1.26 6.70
CA ALA A 13 11.31 1.19 8.00
C ALA A 13 10.71 0.10 8.88
N CYS A 14 9.40 -0.02 8.91
CA CYS A 14 8.73 -1.06 9.69
C CYS A 14 9.08 -2.46 9.20
N ILE A 15 9.06 -2.68 7.89
CA ILE A 15 9.39 -3.98 7.31
C ILE A 15 10.85 -4.34 7.59
N ALA A 16 11.74 -3.36 7.47
CA ALA A 16 13.16 -3.58 7.75
C ALA A 16 13.42 -3.91 9.21
N ALA A 17 12.63 -3.32 10.12
CA ALA A 17 12.78 -3.55 11.55
C ALA A 17 12.18 -4.89 12.00
N ASP A 18 11.19 -5.41 11.26
CA ASP A 18 10.50 -6.65 11.64
C ASP A 18 10.21 -7.51 10.41
N ALA A 19 11.23 -8.19 9.94
CA ALA A 19 11.15 -9.04 8.76
C ALA A 19 10.27 -10.29 8.98
N GLN A 20 9.92 -10.60 10.23
CA GLN A 20 9.09 -11.76 10.53
C GLN A 20 7.60 -11.46 10.44
N THR A 21 7.24 -10.20 10.44
CA THR A 21 5.84 -9.78 10.42
C THR A 21 5.33 -9.69 8.98
N SER A 22 4.09 -10.13 8.76
CA SER A 22 3.48 -10.01 7.44
C SER A 22 3.40 -8.53 7.02
N PRO A 23 3.79 -8.20 5.79
CA PRO A 23 3.73 -6.82 5.31
C PRO A 23 2.34 -6.17 5.45
N SER A 24 1.28 -6.95 5.31
CA SER A 24 -0.08 -6.41 5.42
C SER A 24 -0.41 -5.86 6.82
N THR A 25 0.34 -6.28 7.85
CA THR A 25 0.10 -5.76 9.21
C THR A 25 0.51 -4.31 9.37
N TYR A 26 1.30 -3.78 8.44
CA TYR A 26 1.73 -2.38 8.47
C TYR A 26 0.77 -1.45 7.73
N LEU A 27 -0.26 -2.01 7.08
CA LEU A 27 -1.26 -1.21 6.38
C LEU A 27 -2.46 -0.97 7.29
N ALA A 28 -3.03 0.23 7.22
CA ALA A 28 -4.21 0.56 8.00
C ALA A 28 -5.39 -0.30 7.51
N ASP A 29 -6.13 -0.89 8.45
CA ASP A 29 -7.32 -1.65 8.12
C ASP A 29 -8.32 -0.76 7.37
N ASP A 30 -9.01 -1.34 6.39
CA ASP A 30 -10.00 -0.65 5.58
C ASP A 30 -9.45 0.55 4.80
N SER A 31 -8.13 0.64 4.66
CA SER A 31 -7.53 1.67 3.81
C SER A 31 -7.51 1.23 2.35
N PHE A 32 -7.39 2.19 1.45
CA PHE A 32 -7.24 1.88 0.03
C PHE A 32 -5.97 1.07 -0.23
N ALA A 33 -4.89 1.35 0.51
CA ALA A 33 -3.66 0.58 0.40
C ALA A 33 -3.89 -0.90 0.75
N ALA A 34 -4.62 -1.18 1.81
CA ALA A 34 -4.94 -2.54 2.21
C ALA A 34 -5.80 -3.23 1.15
N TRP A 35 -6.78 -2.51 0.61
CA TRP A 35 -7.61 -3.04 -0.48
C TRP A 35 -6.76 -3.42 -1.69
N CYS A 36 -5.83 -2.54 -2.09
CA CYS A 36 -4.93 -2.81 -3.21
C CYS A 36 -4.05 -4.03 -2.93
N TYR A 37 -3.54 -4.13 -1.71
CA TYR A 37 -2.72 -5.28 -1.31
C TYR A 37 -3.50 -6.59 -1.46
N ASP A 38 -4.77 -6.59 -1.06
CA ASP A 38 -5.58 -7.80 -1.07
C ASP A 38 -6.12 -8.17 -2.46
N HIS A 39 -6.31 -7.18 -3.33
CA HIS A 39 -7.02 -7.40 -4.60
C HIS A 39 -6.16 -7.27 -5.85
N LEU A 40 -4.98 -6.65 -5.75
CA LEU A 40 -4.11 -6.45 -6.91
C LEU A 40 -2.85 -7.29 -6.80
N SER A 41 -2.36 -7.76 -7.94
CA SER A 41 -1.02 -8.31 -8.02
C SER A 41 -0.01 -7.16 -8.01
N LEU A 42 1.26 -7.46 -7.78
CA LEU A 42 2.32 -6.45 -7.83
C LEU A 42 2.35 -5.75 -9.20
N SER A 43 2.20 -6.51 -10.28
CA SER A 43 2.18 -5.97 -11.63
C SER A 43 1.00 -5.00 -11.82
N GLU A 44 -0.19 -5.39 -11.34
CA GLU A 44 -1.38 -4.55 -11.43
C GLU A 44 -1.23 -3.27 -10.62
N ALA A 45 -0.67 -3.36 -9.42
CA ALA A 45 -0.45 -2.19 -8.58
C ALA A 45 0.55 -1.22 -9.21
N ARG A 46 1.62 -1.73 -9.81
CA ARG A 46 2.60 -0.90 -10.52
C ARG A 46 1.96 -0.19 -11.72
N SER A 47 1.13 -0.90 -12.49
CA SER A 47 0.42 -0.30 -13.61
C SER A 47 -0.53 0.80 -13.15
N ALA A 48 -1.22 0.57 -12.04
CA ALA A 48 -2.11 1.59 -11.46
C ALA A 48 -1.33 2.83 -11.05
N PHE A 49 -0.17 2.66 -10.42
CA PHE A 49 0.65 3.78 -9.98
C PHE A 49 1.17 4.63 -11.14
N GLU A 50 1.45 4.01 -12.28
CA GLU A 50 1.96 4.72 -13.46
C GLU A 50 0.89 5.53 -14.19
N ARG A 51 -0.39 5.24 -13.93
CA ARG A 51 -1.50 5.98 -14.51
C ARG A 51 -1.88 7.17 -13.64
N ASP A 52 -2.70 8.06 -14.18
CA ASP A 52 -3.31 9.12 -13.37
C ASP A 52 -4.24 8.49 -12.33
N ALA A 53 -4.37 9.15 -11.19
CA ALA A 53 -5.27 8.68 -10.14
C ALA A 53 -6.70 8.57 -10.69
N ASP A 54 -7.36 7.46 -10.36
CA ASP A 54 -8.72 7.22 -10.81
C ASP A 54 -9.69 8.13 -10.05
N PRO A 55 -10.43 9.02 -10.74
CA PRO A 55 -11.34 9.95 -10.06
C PRO A 55 -12.46 9.24 -9.29
N ASP A 56 -12.96 8.13 -9.82
CA ASP A 56 -14.04 7.38 -9.16
C ASP A 56 -13.54 6.74 -7.87
N GLU A 57 -12.34 6.18 -7.89
CA GLU A 57 -11.73 5.61 -6.69
C GLU A 57 -11.37 6.68 -5.68
N CYS A 58 -10.86 7.82 -6.14
CA CYS A 58 -10.59 8.95 -5.25
C CYS A 58 -11.86 9.40 -4.53
N GLU A 59 -12.97 9.50 -5.25
CA GLU A 59 -14.24 9.87 -4.64
C GLU A 59 -14.73 8.80 -3.67
N GLN A 60 -14.68 7.54 -4.08
CA GLN A 60 -15.13 6.43 -3.24
C GLN A 60 -14.36 6.33 -1.93
N TRP A 61 -13.07 6.56 -1.97
CA TRP A 61 -12.19 6.43 -0.81
C TRP A 61 -11.89 7.75 -0.14
N GLU A 62 -12.49 8.84 -0.62
CA GLU A 62 -12.30 10.20 -0.08
C GLU A 62 -10.83 10.60 -0.06
N LEU A 63 -10.15 10.36 -1.18
CA LEU A 63 -8.72 10.64 -1.34
C LEU A 63 -8.49 11.74 -2.35
N THR A 64 -7.45 12.54 -2.13
CA THR A 64 -6.91 13.39 -3.19
C THR A 64 -6.12 12.51 -4.17
N ALA A 65 -5.77 13.08 -5.33
CA ALA A 65 -4.96 12.35 -6.31
C ALA A 65 -3.59 11.95 -5.71
N LEU A 66 -2.98 12.83 -4.95
CA LEU A 66 -1.70 12.53 -4.29
C LEU A 66 -1.85 11.44 -3.25
N GLU A 67 -2.92 11.48 -2.46
CA GLU A 67 -3.19 10.44 -1.49
C GLU A 67 -3.45 9.08 -2.15
N TRP A 68 -4.19 9.09 -3.26
CA TRP A 68 -4.43 7.87 -4.03
C TRP A 68 -3.10 7.24 -4.48
N LYS A 69 -2.20 8.06 -5.04
CA LYS A 69 -0.87 7.60 -5.47
C LYS A 69 -0.06 7.05 -4.30
N ALA A 70 -0.07 7.75 -3.17
CA ALA A 70 0.66 7.32 -1.98
C ALA A 70 0.14 5.97 -1.46
N GLN A 71 -1.18 5.78 -1.46
CA GLN A 71 -1.79 4.53 -1.01
C GLN A 71 -1.41 3.36 -1.94
N VAL A 72 -1.43 3.59 -3.25
CA VAL A 72 -1.00 2.57 -4.21
C VAL A 72 0.47 2.23 -4.01
N GLU A 73 1.32 3.21 -3.76
CA GLU A 73 2.73 2.98 -3.51
C GLU A 73 2.95 2.15 -2.23
N MET A 74 2.19 2.41 -1.18
CA MET A 74 2.24 1.61 0.03
C MET A 74 1.91 0.14 -0.24
N ALA A 75 0.90 -0.10 -1.05
CA ALA A 75 0.53 -1.45 -1.45
C ALA A 75 1.65 -2.12 -2.26
N ILE A 76 2.30 -1.39 -3.17
CA ILE A 76 3.42 -1.90 -3.97
C ILE A 76 4.56 -2.33 -3.04
N ILE A 77 4.90 -1.50 -2.06
CA ILE A 77 5.98 -1.81 -1.13
C ILE A 77 5.64 -3.08 -0.33
N ALA A 78 4.41 -3.18 0.15
CA ALA A 78 3.97 -4.35 0.91
C ALA A 78 3.97 -5.62 0.04
N LEU A 79 3.49 -5.52 -1.20
CA LEU A 79 3.49 -6.64 -2.14
C LEU A 79 4.91 -7.08 -2.49
N THR A 80 5.82 -6.13 -2.68
CA THR A 80 7.23 -6.43 -2.96
C THR A 80 7.87 -7.14 -1.78
N ALA A 81 7.61 -6.68 -0.57
CA ALA A 81 8.14 -7.31 0.64
C ALA A 81 7.56 -8.72 0.82
N ALA A 82 6.27 -8.91 0.56
CA ALA A 82 5.63 -10.22 0.63
C ALA A 82 6.28 -11.21 -0.34
N ALA A 83 6.59 -10.75 -1.56
CA ALA A 83 7.24 -11.60 -2.56
C ALA A 83 8.63 -12.03 -2.11
N ARG A 84 9.34 -11.17 -1.39
CA ARG A 84 10.70 -11.48 -0.88
C ARG A 84 10.68 -12.44 0.30
N MET A 85 9.55 -12.53 1.00
CA MET A 85 9.42 -13.38 2.17
C MET A 85 9.03 -14.82 1.84
N GLN A 86 8.76 -15.10 0.59
CA GLN A 86 8.37 -16.44 0.12
C GLN A 86 9.57 -17.26 -0.34
#